data_bcbe7fde91043abb52ec5afab418f6c1
#
_entry.id   bcbe7fde91043abb52ec5afab418f6c1
#
_cell.length_a   1.000
_cell.length_b   1.000
_cell.length_c   1.000
_cell.angle_alpha   90.00
_cell.angle_beta   90.00
_cell.angle_gamma   90.00
#
_symmetry.space_group_name_H-M   'P 1'
#
loop_
_entity.id
_entity.type
_entity.pdbx_description
1 polymer ?
#
loop_
_entity_poly.entity_id
_entity_poly.type
_entity_poly.pdbx_seq_one_letter_code
_entity_poly.pdbx_strand_id
1 'polypeptide(L)'
;LVVDAHEGLTEQDMHLLGFVIDAGRALVIAVNKWDGMTVDDKAHVKHELQARLEFAKFARIHFISALHGSGVGDLYQSVEEAHDCAFTKWSTNKLTTLLEDAILDHQPPLVHGRRIKLRYAHLGGSNTPLFIVHGNQTNALPTTYKRYLENKFIKVLKIRGTPVRFEFRTSDNPFDGKKNQLSQRQITKKQRLVKHVNKAKKKAKKK
;
A
#
# COMPACT_ATOMS: atom_id res chain seq x y z
N LEU A 1 21.53 -6.65 5.90
CA LEU A 1 21.68 -8.09 5.92
C LEU A 1 22.78 -8.51 4.96
N VAL A 2 23.71 -9.35 5.43
CA VAL A 2 24.76 -9.94 4.58
C VAL A 2 24.44 -11.43 4.40
N VAL A 3 24.45 -11.88 3.15
CA VAL A 3 24.19 -13.28 2.76
C VAL A 3 25.41 -13.84 2.05
N ASP A 4 25.73 -15.10 2.26
CA ASP A 4 26.78 -15.81 1.54
C ASP A 4 26.25 -16.27 0.16
N ALA A 5 26.95 -15.90 -0.91
CA ALA A 5 26.53 -16.26 -2.27
C ALA A 5 26.57 -17.77 -2.52
N HIS A 6 27.45 -18.51 -1.84
CA HIS A 6 27.56 -19.96 -2.00
C HIS A 6 26.46 -20.75 -1.26
N GLU A 7 25.99 -20.21 -0.13
CA GLU A 7 24.91 -20.83 0.66
C GLU A 7 23.52 -20.41 0.16
N GLY A 8 23.44 -19.27 -0.52
CA GLY A 8 22.17 -18.65 -0.91
C GLY A 8 21.38 -18.12 0.28
N LEU A 9 20.07 -17.90 0.11
CA LEU A 9 19.17 -17.48 1.18
C LEU A 9 18.76 -18.67 2.04
N THR A 10 19.22 -18.69 3.29
CA THR A 10 18.84 -19.70 4.29
C THR A 10 17.46 -19.38 4.91
N GLU A 11 16.85 -20.36 5.57
CA GLU A 11 15.62 -20.14 6.35
C GLU A 11 15.84 -19.13 7.49
N GLN A 12 17.04 -19.12 8.07
CA GLN A 12 17.42 -18.15 9.11
C GLN A 12 17.45 -16.73 8.56
N ASP A 13 18.01 -16.52 7.35
CA ASP A 13 18.00 -15.22 6.68
C ASP A 13 16.58 -14.73 6.41
N MET A 14 15.69 -15.62 5.99
CA MET A 14 14.28 -15.31 5.74
C MET A 14 13.56 -14.90 7.02
N HIS A 15 13.83 -15.57 8.15
CA HIS A 15 13.28 -15.18 9.45
C HIS A 15 13.79 -13.79 9.89
N LEU A 16 15.10 -13.54 9.75
CA LEU A 16 15.67 -12.23 10.06
C LEU A 16 15.10 -11.11 9.18
N LEU A 17 14.93 -11.37 7.89
CA LEU A 17 14.27 -10.45 6.97
C LEU A 17 12.84 -10.12 7.42
N GLY A 18 12.07 -11.13 7.83
CA GLY A 18 10.73 -10.94 8.38
C GLY A 18 10.76 -10.00 9.58
N PHE A 19 11.62 -10.23 10.57
CA PHE A 19 11.76 -9.34 11.73
C PHE A 19 12.13 -7.90 11.37
N VAL A 20 13.05 -7.69 10.43
CA VAL A 20 13.47 -6.35 9.99
C VAL A 20 12.30 -5.61 9.35
N ILE A 21 11.54 -6.28 8.49
CA ILE A 21 10.40 -5.70 7.78
C ILE A 21 9.24 -5.41 8.74
N ASP A 22 8.92 -6.34 9.64
CA ASP A 22 7.86 -6.16 10.64
C ASP A 22 8.20 -5.03 11.62
N ALA A 23 9.48 -4.89 11.97
CA ALA A 23 9.98 -3.75 12.74
C ALA A 23 9.98 -2.43 11.94
N GLY A 24 9.74 -2.49 10.62
CA GLY A 24 9.72 -1.32 9.74
C GLY A 24 11.09 -0.69 9.53
N ARG A 25 12.17 -1.47 9.61
CA ARG A 25 13.51 -0.94 9.47
C ARG A 25 13.93 -0.82 8.01
N ALA A 26 14.75 0.20 7.73
CA ALA A 26 15.43 0.31 6.45
C ALA A 26 16.35 -0.90 6.24
N LEU A 27 16.39 -1.40 5.00
CA LEU A 27 17.06 -2.65 4.66
C LEU A 27 17.86 -2.51 3.37
N VAL A 28 19.12 -2.94 3.43
CA VAL A 28 19.96 -3.21 2.26
C VAL A 28 20.49 -4.62 2.37
N ILE A 29 20.51 -5.36 1.26
CA ILE A 29 20.97 -6.75 1.22
C ILE A 29 22.30 -6.79 0.46
N ALA A 30 23.32 -7.37 1.07
CA ALA A 30 24.61 -7.59 0.48
C ALA A 30 24.87 -9.10 0.29
N VAL A 31 25.03 -9.53 -0.95
CA VAL A 31 25.40 -10.91 -1.30
C VAL A 31 26.89 -10.96 -1.45
N ASN A 32 27.56 -11.51 -0.43
CA ASN A 32 29.02 -11.55 -0.31
C ASN A 32 29.63 -12.79 -0.96
N LYS A 33 30.93 -12.79 -1.16
CA LYS A 33 31.73 -13.83 -1.83
C LYS A 33 31.39 -13.98 -3.32
N TRP A 34 30.95 -12.90 -3.95
CA TRP A 34 30.51 -12.90 -5.34
C TRP A 34 31.63 -13.17 -6.37
N ASP A 35 32.88 -12.90 -5.99
CA ASP A 35 34.06 -13.09 -6.81
C ASP A 35 34.39 -14.57 -7.08
N GLY A 36 34.10 -15.46 -6.11
CA GLY A 36 34.39 -16.90 -6.19
C GLY A 36 33.41 -17.72 -7.03
N MET A 37 32.35 -17.11 -7.62
CA MET A 37 31.28 -17.81 -8.30
C MET A 37 31.46 -17.89 -9.83
N THR A 38 31.01 -19.00 -10.43
CA THR A 38 30.92 -19.14 -11.89
C THR A 38 29.80 -18.26 -12.48
N VAL A 39 29.77 -18.09 -13.80
CA VAL A 39 28.73 -17.31 -14.47
C VAL A 39 27.34 -17.92 -14.27
N ASP A 40 27.26 -19.26 -14.34
CA ASP A 40 26.01 -20.00 -14.21
C ASP A 40 25.48 -19.94 -12.77
N ASP A 41 26.37 -20.08 -11.76
CA ASP A 41 25.98 -19.95 -10.35
C ASP A 41 25.48 -18.52 -10.05
N LYS A 42 26.13 -17.50 -10.60
CA LYS A 42 25.70 -16.11 -10.49
C LYS A 42 24.30 -15.87 -11.07
N ALA A 43 23.99 -16.49 -12.21
CA ALA A 43 22.67 -16.41 -12.80
C ALA A 43 21.61 -17.12 -11.94
N HIS A 44 21.95 -18.30 -11.41
CA HIS A 44 21.07 -19.07 -10.54
C HIS A 44 20.73 -18.30 -9.25
N VAL A 45 21.74 -17.80 -8.54
CA VAL A 45 21.54 -17.02 -7.30
C VAL A 45 20.72 -15.76 -7.54
N LYS A 46 20.95 -15.03 -8.66
CA LYS A 46 20.12 -13.86 -8.99
C LYS A 46 18.65 -14.24 -9.18
N HIS A 47 18.39 -15.34 -9.88
CA HIS A 47 17.03 -15.81 -10.12
C HIS A 47 16.36 -16.22 -8.82
N GLU A 48 17.05 -16.98 -7.95
CA GLU A 48 16.54 -17.35 -6.63
C GLU A 48 16.21 -16.16 -5.75
N LEU A 49 17.14 -15.18 -5.67
CA LEU A 49 16.93 -13.94 -4.91
C LEU A 49 15.70 -13.18 -5.41
N GLN A 50 15.53 -13.06 -6.73
CA GLN A 50 14.36 -12.38 -7.31
C GLN A 50 13.04 -13.10 -6.95
N ALA A 51 13.02 -14.43 -6.96
CA ALA A 51 11.85 -15.21 -6.62
C ALA A 51 11.51 -15.15 -5.12
N ARG A 52 12.52 -15.31 -4.27
CA ARG A 52 12.33 -15.38 -2.81
C ARG A 52 12.15 -14.01 -2.14
N LEU A 53 12.68 -12.92 -2.71
CA LEU A 53 12.63 -11.56 -2.16
C LEU A 53 11.54 -10.68 -2.79
N GLU A 54 10.53 -11.27 -3.42
CA GLU A 54 9.44 -10.50 -4.04
C GLU A 54 8.72 -9.56 -3.04
N PHE A 55 8.61 -9.98 -1.79
CA PHE A 55 8.03 -9.19 -0.70
C PHE A 55 8.93 -8.04 -0.23
N ALA A 56 10.22 -8.09 -0.51
CA ALA A 56 11.23 -7.09 -0.12
C ALA A 56 11.77 -6.27 -1.31
N LYS A 57 10.97 -6.06 -2.36
CA LYS A 57 11.36 -5.28 -3.57
C LYS A 57 11.83 -3.85 -3.30
N PHE A 58 11.50 -3.30 -2.15
CA PHE A 58 11.99 -1.98 -1.74
C PHE A 58 13.46 -1.99 -1.37
N ALA A 59 14.02 -3.13 -0.91
CA ALA A 59 15.41 -3.27 -0.53
C ALA A 59 16.31 -3.38 -1.77
N ARG A 60 17.44 -2.68 -1.75
CA ARG A 60 18.46 -2.87 -2.77
C ARG A 60 19.30 -4.10 -2.46
N ILE A 61 19.67 -4.83 -3.50
CA ILE A 61 20.53 -6.00 -3.44
C ILE A 61 21.85 -5.64 -4.10
N HIS A 62 22.96 -5.78 -3.37
CA HIS A 62 24.31 -5.57 -3.86
C HIS A 62 25.07 -6.89 -3.87
N PHE A 63 25.83 -7.12 -4.93
CA PHE A 63 26.73 -8.26 -5.06
C PHE A 63 28.13 -7.76 -4.77
N ILE A 64 28.71 -8.22 -3.68
CA ILE A 64 29.99 -7.71 -3.17
C ILE A 64 31.02 -8.82 -2.96
N SER A 65 32.29 -8.41 -2.93
CA SER A 65 33.36 -9.20 -2.33
C SER A 65 34.00 -8.38 -1.21
N ALA A 66 33.69 -8.74 0.02
CA ALA A 66 34.26 -8.07 1.17
C ALA A 66 35.79 -8.30 1.24
N LEU A 67 36.28 -9.44 0.73
CA LEU A 67 37.72 -9.76 0.70
C LEU A 67 38.47 -8.81 -0.24
N HIS A 68 37.94 -8.51 -1.41
CA HIS A 68 38.56 -7.67 -2.42
C HIS A 68 38.03 -6.23 -2.46
N GLY A 69 37.03 -5.90 -1.62
CA GLY A 69 36.43 -4.57 -1.57
C GLY A 69 35.51 -4.22 -2.75
N SER A 70 35.26 -5.18 -3.65
CA SER A 70 34.42 -4.93 -4.84
C SER A 70 32.96 -4.73 -4.45
N GLY A 71 32.31 -3.66 -4.95
CA GLY A 71 30.90 -3.34 -4.71
C GLY A 71 30.56 -2.78 -3.32
N VAL A 72 31.55 -2.66 -2.43
CA VAL A 72 31.33 -2.18 -1.05
C VAL A 72 31.01 -0.68 -1.04
N GLY A 73 31.60 0.12 -1.96
CA GLY A 73 31.30 1.55 -2.06
C GLY A 73 29.83 1.83 -2.37
N ASP A 74 29.25 1.10 -3.32
CA ASP A 74 27.83 1.25 -3.70
C ASP A 74 26.87 0.83 -2.57
N LEU A 75 27.32 -0.10 -1.70
CA LEU A 75 26.56 -0.52 -0.52
C LEU A 75 26.33 0.65 0.43
N TYR A 76 27.39 1.45 0.73
CA TYR A 76 27.28 2.61 1.61
C TYR A 76 26.31 3.66 1.07
N GLN A 77 26.38 3.96 -0.22
CA GLN A 77 25.45 4.88 -0.85
C GLN A 77 23.99 4.42 -0.71
N SER A 78 23.75 3.12 -0.87
CA SER A 78 22.40 2.57 -0.72
C SER A 78 21.92 2.57 0.73
N VAL A 79 22.81 2.44 1.70
CA VAL A 79 22.49 2.59 3.14
C VAL A 79 22.07 4.03 3.44
N GLU A 80 22.80 5.02 2.94
CA GLU A 80 22.47 6.44 3.09
C GLU A 80 21.12 6.75 2.44
N GLU A 81 20.89 6.31 1.18
CA GLU A 81 19.58 6.48 0.52
C GLU A 81 18.43 5.85 1.32
N ALA A 82 18.62 4.65 1.85
CA ALA A 82 17.62 3.97 2.65
C ALA A 82 17.29 4.71 3.95
N HIS A 83 18.34 5.22 4.62
CA HIS A 83 18.19 6.05 5.81
C HIS A 83 17.43 7.35 5.49
N ASP A 84 17.84 8.07 4.47
CA ASP A 84 17.20 9.33 4.07
C ASP A 84 15.73 9.13 3.69
N CYS A 85 15.41 8.07 2.95
CA CYS A 85 14.04 7.70 2.64
C CYS A 85 13.20 7.41 3.91
N ALA A 86 13.81 6.75 4.93
CA ALA A 86 13.10 6.43 6.17
C ALA A 86 12.73 7.68 6.98
N PHE A 87 13.53 8.75 6.90
CA PHE A 87 13.33 9.98 7.65
C PHE A 87 12.78 11.15 6.84
N THR A 88 12.62 10.98 5.52
CA THR A 88 12.06 12.03 4.66
C THR A 88 10.62 12.38 5.08
N LYS A 89 10.37 13.69 5.15
CA LYS A 89 9.05 14.24 5.44
C LYS A 89 8.43 14.78 4.16
N TRP A 90 7.23 14.32 3.86
CA TRP A 90 6.44 14.84 2.73
C TRP A 90 5.28 15.70 3.26
N SER A 91 5.03 16.83 2.60
CA SER A 91 3.90 17.70 2.96
C SER A 91 2.57 17.04 2.64
N THR A 92 1.56 17.32 3.43
CA THR A 92 0.18 16.84 3.24
C THR A 92 -0.34 17.19 1.85
N ASN A 93 -0.03 18.38 1.35
CA ASN A 93 -0.43 18.82 0.01
C ASN A 93 0.15 17.89 -1.08
N LYS A 94 1.45 17.62 -1.04
CA LYS A 94 2.12 16.71 -2.00
C LYS A 94 1.51 15.30 -1.98
N LEU A 95 1.26 14.76 -0.78
CA LEU A 95 0.66 13.43 -0.63
C LEU A 95 -0.80 13.39 -1.09
N THR A 96 -1.56 14.47 -0.87
CA THR A 96 -2.94 14.57 -1.32
C THR A 96 -3.02 14.69 -2.84
N THR A 97 -2.19 15.52 -3.46
CA THR A 97 -2.11 15.59 -4.93
C THR A 97 -1.74 14.24 -5.54
N LEU A 98 -0.76 13.54 -4.96
CA LEU A 98 -0.40 12.20 -5.41
C LEU A 98 -1.55 11.19 -5.28
N LEU A 99 -2.34 11.29 -4.20
CA LEU A 99 -3.54 10.46 -4.02
C LEU A 99 -4.60 10.79 -5.09
N GLU A 100 -4.82 12.06 -5.38
CA GLU A 100 -5.76 12.52 -6.41
C GLU A 100 -5.34 12.01 -7.80
N ASP A 101 -4.07 12.12 -8.15
CA ASP A 101 -3.51 11.58 -9.40
C ASP A 101 -3.70 10.06 -9.49
N ALA A 102 -3.45 9.35 -8.39
CA ALA A 102 -3.67 7.91 -8.34
C ALA A 102 -5.15 7.53 -8.53
N ILE A 103 -6.09 8.33 -7.99
CA ILE A 103 -7.53 8.13 -8.16
C ILE A 103 -7.97 8.46 -9.60
N LEU A 104 -7.36 9.46 -10.24
CA LEU A 104 -7.62 9.79 -11.64
C LEU A 104 -7.18 8.67 -12.58
N ASP A 105 -5.99 8.09 -12.34
CA ASP A 105 -5.48 6.95 -13.11
C ASP A 105 -6.37 5.71 -12.95
N HIS A 106 -6.73 5.38 -11.72
CA HIS A 106 -7.56 4.22 -11.39
C HIS A 106 -8.52 4.58 -10.25
N GLN A 107 -9.81 4.67 -10.58
CA GLN A 107 -10.82 4.97 -9.57
C GLN A 107 -11.06 3.79 -8.63
N PRO A 108 -11.31 4.06 -7.32
CA PRO A 108 -11.71 3.01 -6.39
C PRO A 108 -12.95 2.25 -6.88
N PRO A 109 -13.00 0.92 -6.70
CA PRO A 109 -14.15 0.13 -7.10
C PRO A 109 -15.40 0.51 -6.31
N LEU A 110 -16.57 0.19 -6.89
CA LEU A 110 -17.84 0.33 -6.20
C LEU A 110 -18.01 -0.81 -5.19
N VAL A 111 -18.42 -0.46 -3.98
CA VAL A 111 -18.75 -1.42 -2.93
C VAL A 111 -20.22 -1.20 -2.53
N HIS A 112 -21.03 -2.22 -2.60
CA HIS A 112 -22.48 -2.15 -2.38
C HIS A 112 -23.16 -1.02 -3.19
N GLY A 113 -22.75 -0.84 -4.45
CA GLY A 113 -23.27 0.19 -5.35
C GLY A 113 -22.84 1.63 -4.99
N ARG A 114 -21.97 1.82 -4.01
CA ARG A 114 -21.46 3.12 -3.60
C ARG A 114 -19.98 3.25 -3.92
N ARG A 115 -19.58 4.46 -4.36
CA ARG A 115 -18.18 4.77 -4.63
C ARG A 115 -17.47 5.13 -3.33
N ILE A 116 -16.32 4.47 -3.08
CA ILE A 116 -15.42 4.84 -2.01
C ILE A 116 -14.75 6.17 -2.40
N LYS A 117 -14.79 7.16 -1.51
CA LYS A 117 -14.16 8.46 -1.73
C LYS A 117 -12.95 8.59 -0.79
N LEU A 118 -11.77 8.55 -1.35
CA LEU A 118 -10.54 8.94 -0.65
C LEU A 118 -10.40 10.45 -0.78
N ARG A 119 -10.09 11.14 0.32
CA ARG A 119 -10.14 12.61 0.40
C ARG A 119 -8.77 13.25 0.44
N TYR A 120 -7.91 12.79 1.33
CA TYR A 120 -6.57 13.32 1.50
C TYR A 120 -5.65 12.27 2.13
N ALA A 121 -4.35 12.49 1.96
CA ALA A 121 -3.32 11.69 2.58
C ALA A 121 -2.31 12.57 3.32
N HIS A 122 -1.82 12.11 4.46
CA HIS A 122 -0.76 12.77 5.20
C HIS A 122 0.22 11.77 5.78
N LEU A 123 1.39 12.25 6.19
CA LEU A 123 2.40 11.45 6.87
C LEU A 123 2.03 11.32 8.35
N GLY A 124 1.84 10.09 8.82
CA GLY A 124 1.53 9.78 10.23
C GLY A 124 2.74 9.53 11.10
N GLY A 125 3.89 9.24 10.50
CA GLY A 125 5.15 8.98 11.20
C GLY A 125 6.33 8.83 10.25
N SER A 126 7.54 9.00 10.79
CA SER A 126 8.82 8.74 10.14
C SER A 126 9.53 7.58 10.83
N ASN A 127 10.61 7.08 10.25
CA ASN A 127 11.36 5.89 10.71
C ASN A 127 10.55 4.57 10.55
N THR A 128 9.91 4.41 9.59
CA THR A 128 9.00 3.70 8.72
C THR A 128 7.97 4.71 8.25
N PRO A 129 8.05 5.19 7.02
CA PRO A 129 7.06 6.13 6.51
C PRO A 129 5.66 5.52 6.64
N LEU A 130 4.82 6.14 7.46
CA LEU A 130 3.41 5.76 7.63
C LEU A 130 2.55 6.78 6.89
N PHE A 131 1.89 6.33 5.82
CA PHE A 131 0.93 7.14 5.08
C PHE A 131 -0.48 6.88 5.59
N ILE A 132 -1.16 7.92 6.06
CA ILE A 132 -2.54 7.83 6.53
C ILE A 132 -3.44 8.42 5.46
N VAL A 133 -4.32 7.59 4.92
CA VAL A 133 -5.29 7.96 3.88
C VAL A 133 -6.69 8.05 4.49
N HIS A 134 -7.28 9.23 4.42
CA HIS A 134 -8.61 9.50 4.93
C HIS A 134 -9.66 9.43 3.81
N GLY A 135 -10.79 8.84 4.14
CA GLY A 135 -11.90 8.71 3.20
C GLY A 135 -13.20 8.25 3.84
N ASN A 136 -14.19 7.94 3.03
CA ASN A 136 -15.40 7.27 3.49
C ASN A 136 -15.34 5.77 3.13
N GLN A 137 -15.84 4.91 3.98
CA GLN A 137 -15.92 3.47 3.76
C GLN A 137 -14.56 2.81 3.39
N THR A 138 -13.45 3.36 3.88
CA THR A 138 -12.09 2.87 3.59
C THR A 138 -11.88 1.43 4.03
N ASN A 139 -12.62 0.95 5.03
CA ASN A 139 -12.59 -0.44 5.50
C ASN A 139 -13.03 -1.43 4.41
N ALA A 140 -13.90 -0.99 3.49
CA ALA A 140 -14.38 -1.79 2.38
C ALA A 140 -13.46 -1.73 1.14
N LEU A 141 -12.33 -1.01 1.21
CA LEU A 141 -11.38 -0.88 0.12
C LEU A 141 -10.67 -2.22 -0.13
N PRO A 142 -10.74 -2.79 -1.36
CA PRO A 142 -10.10 -4.06 -1.67
C PRO A 142 -8.57 -4.02 -1.48
N THR A 143 -8.00 -5.13 -1.05
CA THR A 143 -6.55 -5.26 -0.85
C THR A 143 -5.75 -4.98 -2.13
N THR A 144 -6.29 -5.36 -3.29
CA THR A 144 -5.68 -5.07 -4.60
C THR A 144 -5.54 -3.57 -4.85
N TYR A 145 -6.57 -2.78 -4.49
CA TYR A 145 -6.52 -1.33 -4.64
C TYR A 145 -5.58 -0.66 -3.62
N LYS A 146 -5.52 -1.19 -2.39
CA LYS A 146 -4.54 -0.74 -1.39
C LYS A 146 -3.12 -0.94 -1.90
N ARG A 147 -2.79 -2.13 -2.43
CA ARG A 147 -1.48 -2.42 -3.04
C ARG A 147 -1.17 -1.53 -4.25
N TYR A 148 -2.17 -1.20 -5.07
CA TYR A 148 -1.99 -0.23 -6.14
C TYR A 148 -1.54 1.13 -5.63
N LEU A 149 -2.21 1.67 -4.60
CA LEU A 149 -1.83 2.94 -3.98
C LEU A 149 -0.43 2.87 -3.37
N GLU A 150 -0.11 1.82 -2.63
CA GLU A 150 1.22 1.58 -2.06
C GLU A 150 2.30 1.64 -3.14
N ASN A 151 2.14 0.87 -4.20
CA ASN A 151 3.10 0.84 -5.32
C ASN A 151 3.21 2.20 -6.03
N LYS A 152 2.10 2.92 -6.21
CA LYS A 152 2.10 4.26 -6.82
C LYS A 152 2.87 5.26 -5.96
N PHE A 153 2.63 5.27 -4.65
CA PHE A 153 3.34 6.14 -3.71
C PHE A 153 4.83 5.84 -3.68
N ILE A 154 5.22 4.57 -3.54
CA ILE A 154 6.63 4.14 -3.54
C ILE A 154 7.33 4.61 -4.83
N LYS A 155 6.69 4.41 -5.98
CA LYS A 155 7.25 4.75 -7.29
C LYS A 155 7.43 6.26 -7.46
N VAL A 156 6.39 7.07 -7.18
CA VAL A 156 6.41 8.52 -7.40
C VAL A 156 7.28 9.25 -6.37
N LEU A 157 7.25 8.82 -5.11
CA LEU A 157 8.07 9.38 -4.05
C LEU A 157 9.51 8.85 -4.08
N LYS A 158 9.81 7.89 -4.97
CA LYS A 158 11.13 7.25 -5.14
C LYS A 158 11.65 6.65 -3.82
N ILE A 159 10.76 6.04 -3.03
CA ILE A 159 11.13 5.43 -1.76
C ILE A 159 11.92 4.16 -2.05
N ARG A 160 13.11 4.05 -1.43
CA ARG A 160 14.04 2.93 -1.61
C ARG A 160 14.64 2.54 -0.28
N GLY A 161 14.92 1.26 -0.11
CA GLY A 161 15.61 0.73 1.07
C GLY A 161 14.81 0.80 2.37
N THR A 162 13.56 1.29 2.36
CA THR A 162 12.70 1.31 3.54
C THR A 162 11.30 0.81 3.19
N PRO A 163 10.70 -0.06 4.05
CA PRO A 163 9.31 -0.44 3.89
C PRO A 163 8.41 0.77 4.13
N VAL A 164 7.20 0.73 3.60
CA VAL A 164 6.17 1.74 3.85
C VAL A 164 4.96 1.09 4.47
N ARG A 165 4.26 1.83 5.31
CA ARG A 165 3.00 1.39 5.90
C ARG A 165 1.88 2.30 5.47
N PHE A 166 0.72 1.72 5.21
CA PHE A 166 -0.50 2.46 4.87
C PHE A 166 -1.59 2.17 5.90
N GLU A 167 -2.19 3.23 6.39
CA GLU A 167 -3.36 3.19 7.26
C GLU A 167 -4.52 3.91 6.58
N PHE A 168 -5.65 3.23 6.47
CA PHE A 168 -6.85 3.78 5.85
C PHE A 168 -7.88 4.09 6.93
N ARG A 169 -8.13 5.38 7.16
CA ARG A 169 -9.06 5.85 8.19
C ARG A 169 -10.39 6.27 7.57
N THR A 170 -11.47 5.68 8.06
CA THR A 170 -12.82 6.11 7.71
C THR A 170 -13.22 7.29 8.58
N SER A 171 -13.66 8.37 7.94
CA SER A 171 -14.28 9.49 8.67
C SER A 171 -15.61 9.04 9.24
N ASP A 172 -15.88 9.36 10.50
CA ASP A 172 -17.17 9.11 11.10
C ASP A 172 -18.27 9.79 10.31
N ASN A 173 -19.37 9.07 10.10
CA ASN A 173 -20.55 9.64 9.47
C ASN A 173 -21.36 10.44 10.50
N PRO A 174 -21.36 11.77 10.48
CA PRO A 174 -22.09 12.57 11.47
C PRO A 174 -23.61 12.36 11.42
N PHE A 175 -24.10 11.65 10.38
CA PHE A 175 -25.49 11.28 10.16
C PHE A 175 -25.76 9.79 10.41
N ASP A 176 -24.78 9.05 10.93
CA ASP A 176 -24.96 7.63 11.22
C ASP A 176 -26.05 7.46 12.30
N GLY A 177 -26.97 6.56 12.03
CA GLY A 177 -28.12 6.33 12.91
C GLY A 177 -29.23 7.40 12.86
N LYS A 178 -29.03 8.54 12.20
CA LYS A 178 -30.08 9.55 12.04
C LYS A 178 -31.01 9.18 10.86
N LYS A 179 -32.26 8.90 11.18
CA LYS A 179 -33.29 8.74 10.14
C LYS A 179 -33.51 10.08 9.46
N ASN A 180 -33.39 10.09 8.13
CA ASN A 180 -33.70 11.29 7.35
C ASN A 180 -35.17 11.68 7.57
N GLN A 181 -35.42 12.84 8.17
CA GLN A 181 -36.77 13.36 8.35
C GLN A 181 -37.29 13.77 6.97
N LEU A 182 -38.33 13.07 6.52
CA LEU A 182 -38.97 13.38 5.24
C LEU A 182 -39.61 14.78 5.30
N SER A 183 -39.34 15.60 4.32
CA SER A 183 -40.03 16.87 4.16
C SER A 183 -41.53 16.64 3.91
N GLN A 184 -42.37 17.62 4.28
CA GLN A 184 -43.83 17.53 4.09
C GLN A 184 -44.20 17.14 2.66
N ARG A 185 -43.44 17.64 1.70
CA ARG A 185 -43.62 17.33 0.26
C ARG A 185 -43.35 15.86 -0.07
N GLN A 186 -42.32 15.28 0.56
CA GLN A 186 -41.98 13.86 0.41
C GLN A 186 -43.00 12.95 1.08
N ILE A 187 -43.49 13.34 2.26
CA ILE A 187 -44.55 12.63 2.99
C ILE A 187 -45.84 12.57 2.12
N THR A 188 -46.23 13.72 1.58
CA THR A 188 -47.43 13.81 0.73
C THR A 188 -47.30 12.97 -0.56
N LYS A 189 -46.10 13.00 -1.18
CA LYS A 189 -45.80 12.16 -2.35
C LYS A 189 -45.87 10.68 -2.02
N LYS A 190 -45.29 10.24 -0.91
CA LYS A 190 -45.33 8.86 -0.43
C LYS A 190 -46.79 8.40 -0.15
N GLN A 191 -47.60 9.24 0.52
CA GLN A 191 -48.99 8.95 0.80
C GLN A 191 -49.81 8.78 -0.48
N ARG A 192 -49.63 9.64 -1.49
CA ARG A 192 -50.28 9.53 -2.81
C ARG A 192 -49.91 8.21 -3.50
N LEU A 193 -48.66 7.83 -3.46
CA LEU A 193 -48.16 6.59 -4.08
C LEU A 193 -48.73 5.35 -3.39
N VAL A 194 -48.78 5.33 -2.06
CA VAL A 194 -49.40 4.25 -1.27
C VAL A 194 -50.91 4.14 -1.57
N LYS A 195 -51.63 5.27 -1.64
CA LYS A 195 -53.07 5.29 -2.00
C LYS A 195 -53.27 4.72 -3.41
N HIS A 196 -52.44 5.08 -4.38
CA HIS A 196 -52.53 4.57 -5.75
C HIS A 196 -52.29 3.06 -5.81
N VAL A 197 -51.23 2.55 -5.14
CA VAL A 197 -50.93 1.11 -5.08
C VAL A 197 -52.08 0.31 -4.42
N ASN A 198 -52.61 0.83 -3.31
CA ASN A 198 -53.74 0.17 -2.61
C ASN A 198 -55.01 0.16 -3.46
N LYS A 199 -55.26 1.23 -4.23
CA LYS A 199 -56.41 1.28 -5.18
C LYS A 199 -56.23 0.27 -6.32
N ALA A 200 -55.01 0.12 -6.85
CA ALA A 200 -54.71 -0.88 -7.87
C ALA A 200 -54.87 -2.31 -7.34
N LYS A 201 -54.36 -2.61 -6.12
CA LYS A 201 -54.57 -3.91 -5.47
C LYS A 201 -56.04 -4.26 -5.21
N LYS A 202 -56.85 -3.28 -4.80
CA LYS A 202 -58.31 -3.49 -4.63
C LYS A 202 -59.03 -3.76 -5.95
N LYS A 203 -58.62 -3.12 -7.05
CA LYS A 203 -59.19 -3.42 -8.38
C LYS A 203 -58.80 -4.81 -8.89
N ALA A 204 -57.56 -5.27 -8.61
CA ALA A 204 -57.12 -6.61 -9.02
C ALA A 204 -57.80 -7.76 -8.22
N LYS A 205 -58.25 -7.49 -6.98
CA LYS A 205 -59.01 -8.48 -6.18
C LYS A 205 -60.51 -8.56 -6.51
N LYS A 206 -61.04 -7.65 -7.34
CA LYS A 206 -62.43 -7.64 -7.75
C LYS A 206 -62.66 -8.19 -9.16
N LYS A 207 -61.61 -8.60 -9.82
CA LYS A 207 -61.61 -9.43 -11.04
C LYS A 207 -61.29 -10.88 -10.68
#